data_563ca085199d09441a54615aa44ce824
#
_entry.id   563ca085199d09441a54615aa44ce824
#
_cell.length_a   1.000
_cell.length_b   1.000
_cell.length_c   1.000
_cell.angle_alpha   90.00
_cell.angle_beta   90.00
_cell.angle_gamma   90.00
#
_symmetry.space_group_name_H-M   'P 1'
#
loop_
_entity.id
_entity.type
_entity.pdbx_description
1 polymer ?
#
loop_
_entity_poly.entity_id
_entity_poly.type
_entity_poly.pdbx_seq_one_letter_code
_entity_poly.pdbx_strand_id
1 'polypeptide(L)'
;MAHIGMKYPVAAPWKSGKTYDTEGFVIGKAISFTGTPNKNDVDLYADDAVAETDKSTRDLSVSLNVDDLELKVQADLLGHTYTAAGTGENADPESMVIGTDDIAPYFGTGFYKRRRKNNVTTFTAIWLYKVQYSEPTESAETKGESVNFQTPTIEGKAYAVEVDGKTLLYEKAVHTTEAAAKAWLNKMAGITG
;
A
#
# COMPACT_ATOMS: atom_id res chain seq x y z
N MET A 1 18.86 -6.95 -13.22
CA MET A 1 17.59 -7.59 -13.62
C MET A 1 16.51 -6.51 -13.61
N ALA A 2 15.82 -6.30 -14.74
CA ALA A 2 14.81 -5.26 -14.84
C ALA A 2 13.44 -5.79 -14.43
N HIS A 3 12.74 -5.05 -13.55
CA HIS A 3 11.32 -5.20 -13.34
C HIS A 3 10.58 -4.27 -14.30
N ILE A 4 9.50 -4.75 -14.91
CA ILE A 4 8.73 -4.02 -15.91
C ILE A 4 7.31 -3.89 -15.41
N GLY A 5 6.98 -2.70 -14.95
CA GLY A 5 5.62 -2.38 -14.52
C GLY A 5 5.21 -3.00 -13.19
N MET A 6 4.27 -2.34 -12.57
CA MET A 6 3.56 -2.73 -11.36
C MET A 6 2.08 -2.73 -11.68
N LYS A 7 1.30 -3.60 -11.06
CA LYS A 7 -0.15 -3.70 -11.25
C LYS A 7 -0.85 -4.18 -9.98
N TYR A 8 -2.13 -3.88 -9.93
CA TYR A 8 -3.09 -4.45 -9.02
C TYR A 8 -2.77 -4.17 -7.54
N PRO A 9 -2.72 -2.90 -7.12
CA PRO A 9 -2.61 -2.56 -5.71
C PRO A 9 -3.92 -2.89 -5.00
N VAL A 10 -3.83 -3.72 -3.97
CA VAL A 10 -4.96 -4.15 -3.14
C VAL A 10 -4.69 -3.86 -1.68
N ALA A 11 -5.74 -3.60 -0.93
CA ALA A 11 -5.69 -3.44 0.51
C ALA A 11 -6.73 -4.34 1.19
N ALA A 12 -6.44 -4.72 2.43
CA ALA A 12 -7.40 -5.41 3.30
C ALA A 12 -7.27 -4.89 4.73
N PRO A 13 -8.38 -4.61 5.44
CA PRO A 13 -8.33 -4.15 6.82
C PRO A 13 -7.59 -5.14 7.70
N TRP A 14 -6.59 -4.66 8.43
CA TRP A 14 -5.74 -5.49 9.28
C TRP A 14 -6.39 -5.74 10.64
N LYS A 15 -6.36 -6.99 11.11
CA LYS A 15 -6.84 -7.39 12.44
C LYS A 15 -5.69 -7.66 13.41
N SER A 16 -4.89 -8.66 13.09
CA SER A 16 -3.77 -9.06 13.94
C SER A 16 -2.80 -9.96 13.16
N GLY A 17 -1.49 -9.83 13.41
CA GLY A 17 -0.46 -10.67 12.77
C GLY A 17 -0.60 -10.70 11.24
N LYS A 18 -0.95 -11.86 10.69
CA LYS A 18 -1.25 -12.08 9.25
C LYS A 18 -2.74 -12.21 8.94
N THR A 19 -3.61 -11.79 9.84
CA THR A 19 -5.06 -11.93 9.71
C THR A 19 -5.68 -10.60 9.29
N TYR A 20 -6.53 -10.66 8.27
CA TYR A 20 -7.23 -9.52 7.67
C TYR A 20 -8.75 -9.77 7.69
N ASP A 21 -9.51 -8.72 7.53
CA ASP A 21 -10.94 -8.84 7.25
C ASP A 21 -11.18 -9.36 5.83
N THR A 22 -12.39 -9.90 5.61
CA THR A 22 -12.81 -10.49 4.32
C THR A 22 -13.25 -9.45 3.28
N GLU A 23 -13.06 -8.18 3.56
CA GLU A 23 -13.51 -7.06 2.72
C GLU A 23 -12.33 -6.30 2.09
N GLY A 24 -11.38 -7.04 1.54
CA GLY A 24 -10.30 -6.42 0.77
C GLY A 24 -10.80 -5.80 -0.52
N PHE A 25 -10.12 -4.75 -0.97
CA PHE A 25 -10.48 -3.98 -2.17
C PHE A 25 -9.25 -3.60 -3.00
N VAL A 26 -9.51 -3.20 -4.24
CA VAL A 26 -8.49 -2.64 -5.14
C VAL A 26 -8.41 -1.14 -4.90
N ILE A 27 -7.20 -0.62 -4.67
CA ILE A 27 -6.99 0.81 -4.37
C ILE A 27 -7.18 1.68 -5.64
N GLY A 28 -6.76 1.18 -6.80
CA GLY A 28 -6.80 1.89 -8.07
C GLY A 28 -5.91 1.20 -9.09
N LYS A 29 -5.61 1.85 -10.23
CA LYS A 29 -4.61 1.33 -11.16
C LYS A 29 -3.24 1.91 -10.81
N ALA A 30 -2.27 1.02 -10.61
CA ALA A 30 -0.95 1.39 -10.15
C ALA A 30 -0.16 2.18 -11.20
N ILE A 31 0.42 3.30 -10.80
CA ILE A 31 1.42 4.05 -11.54
C ILE A 31 2.81 3.75 -11.00
N SER A 32 3.03 3.95 -9.70
CA SER A 32 4.31 3.67 -9.05
C SER A 32 4.14 3.30 -7.58
N PHE A 33 5.12 2.59 -7.06
CA PHE A 33 5.27 2.29 -5.63
C PHE A 33 6.72 2.47 -5.23
N THR A 34 6.94 3.19 -4.15
CA THR A 34 8.24 3.33 -3.52
C THR A 34 8.14 2.86 -2.08
N GLY A 35 9.05 1.96 -1.70
CA GLY A 35 9.18 1.50 -0.32
C GLY A 35 10.61 1.70 0.16
N THR A 36 10.80 2.60 1.12
CA THR A 36 12.12 2.95 1.67
C THR A 36 12.26 2.38 3.08
N PRO A 37 13.18 1.42 3.30
CA PRO A 37 13.43 0.86 4.63
C PRO A 37 14.04 1.91 5.55
N ASN A 38 13.43 2.10 6.72
CA ASN A 38 14.01 2.85 7.82
C ASN A 38 14.76 1.87 8.73
N LYS A 39 16.06 2.08 8.86
CA LYS A 39 16.95 1.22 9.64
C LYS A 39 17.30 1.88 10.97
N ASN A 40 17.53 1.04 11.96
CA ASN A 40 18.34 1.44 13.10
C ASN A 40 19.81 1.49 12.63
N ASP A 41 20.51 2.51 13.00
CA ASP A 41 21.97 2.64 12.75
C ASP A 41 22.59 3.14 14.06
N VAL A 42 22.78 2.19 14.98
CA VAL A 42 23.30 2.47 16.31
C VAL A 42 24.56 1.63 16.51
N ASP A 43 25.67 2.31 16.75
CA ASP A 43 26.95 1.70 17.09
C ASP A 43 27.19 1.82 18.59
N LEU A 44 27.53 0.71 19.23
CA LEU A 44 28.04 0.66 20.60
C LEU A 44 29.55 0.76 20.55
N TYR A 45 30.09 1.78 21.20
CA TYR A 45 31.55 1.96 21.34
C TYR A 45 32.03 1.41 22.67
N ALA A 46 33.11 0.63 22.64
CA ALA A 46 33.85 0.20 23.80
C ALA A 46 35.36 0.26 23.49
N ASP A 47 36.15 0.77 24.42
CA ASP A 47 37.62 0.94 24.30
C ASP A 47 38.05 1.70 23.02
N ASP A 48 37.34 2.81 22.71
CA ASP A 48 37.54 3.66 21.53
C ASP A 48 37.35 2.96 20.17
N ALA A 49 36.68 1.80 20.16
CA ALA A 49 36.32 1.07 18.95
C ALA A 49 34.82 0.71 18.91
N VAL A 50 34.30 0.49 17.70
CA VAL A 50 32.93 -0.03 17.54
C VAL A 50 32.91 -1.48 18.00
N ALA A 51 32.20 -1.76 19.10
CA ALA A 51 32.05 -3.09 19.66
C ALA A 51 30.87 -3.86 19.07
N GLU A 52 29.73 -3.20 18.86
CA GLU A 52 28.52 -3.79 18.25
C GLU A 52 27.81 -2.75 17.38
N THR A 53 27.14 -3.22 16.33
CA THR A 53 26.33 -2.38 15.42
C THR A 53 24.95 -2.99 15.24
N ASP A 54 23.87 -2.23 15.48
CA ASP A 54 22.51 -2.62 15.13
C ASP A 54 22.10 -1.92 13.81
N LYS A 55 21.91 -2.73 12.75
CA LYS A 55 21.42 -2.29 11.43
C LYS A 55 20.09 -2.94 11.07
N SER A 56 19.27 -3.26 12.06
CA SER A 56 17.95 -3.84 11.86
C SER A 56 17.00 -2.86 11.13
N THR A 57 16.09 -3.42 10.32
CA THR A 57 15.03 -2.62 9.67
C THR A 57 13.88 -2.46 10.66
N ARG A 58 13.55 -1.23 11.02
CA ARG A 58 12.49 -0.89 11.96
C ARG A 58 11.11 -0.88 11.29
N ASP A 59 10.98 -0.14 10.21
CA ASP A 59 9.74 0.09 9.46
C ASP A 59 10.05 0.41 7.99
N LEU A 60 9.01 0.60 7.17
CA LEU A 60 9.15 0.96 5.76
C LEU A 60 8.28 2.19 5.47
N SER A 61 8.85 3.29 5.02
CA SER A 61 8.09 4.39 4.43
C SER A 61 7.60 3.96 3.06
N VAL A 62 6.31 4.10 2.80
CA VAL A 62 5.66 3.70 1.55
C VAL A 62 5.03 4.90 0.86
N SER A 63 5.12 4.92 -0.46
CA SER A 63 4.46 5.90 -1.32
C SER A 63 3.87 5.15 -2.51
N LEU A 64 2.55 5.25 -2.67
CA LEU A 64 1.78 4.61 -3.72
C LEU A 64 1.12 5.69 -4.57
N ASN A 65 1.47 5.73 -5.86
CA ASN A 65 0.82 6.58 -6.85
C ASN A 65 -0.13 5.73 -7.71
N VAL A 66 -1.37 6.18 -7.85
CA VAL A 66 -2.43 5.52 -8.63
C VAL A 66 -3.02 6.49 -9.65
N ASP A 67 -3.73 5.96 -10.65
CA ASP A 67 -4.37 6.78 -11.69
C ASP A 67 -5.52 7.61 -11.14
N ASP A 68 -6.28 7.04 -10.23
CA ASP A 68 -7.42 7.66 -9.56
C ASP A 68 -7.59 7.05 -8.16
N LEU A 69 -8.14 7.81 -7.24
CA LEU A 69 -8.48 7.39 -5.90
C LEU A 69 -9.93 7.76 -5.63
N GLU A 70 -10.82 6.77 -5.77
CA GLU A 70 -12.23 6.94 -5.48
C GLU A 70 -12.46 7.43 -4.05
N LEU A 71 -13.41 8.35 -3.83
CA LEU A 71 -13.70 8.91 -2.50
C LEU A 71 -13.97 7.85 -1.44
N LYS A 72 -14.66 6.76 -1.83
CA LYS A 72 -14.90 5.64 -0.92
C LYS A 72 -13.61 4.96 -0.50
N VAL A 73 -12.70 4.69 -1.45
CA VAL A 73 -11.41 4.05 -1.18
C VAL A 73 -10.53 4.93 -0.31
N GLN A 74 -10.52 6.25 -0.58
CA GLN A 74 -9.80 7.21 0.25
C GLN A 74 -10.36 7.25 1.68
N ALA A 75 -11.68 7.32 1.83
CA ALA A 75 -12.33 7.31 3.13
C ALA A 75 -12.03 6.03 3.92
N ASP A 76 -12.10 4.86 3.26
CA ASP A 76 -11.78 3.58 3.89
C ASP A 76 -10.32 3.53 4.35
N LEU A 77 -9.36 4.00 3.53
CA LEU A 77 -7.93 3.98 3.85
C LEU A 77 -7.53 4.94 4.98
N LEU A 78 -8.24 6.07 5.09
CA LEU A 78 -7.89 7.15 6.02
C LEU A 78 -8.82 7.25 7.23
N GLY A 79 -9.92 6.46 7.24
CA GLY A 79 -10.88 6.44 8.34
C GLY A 79 -11.85 7.60 8.34
N HIS A 80 -12.10 8.21 7.16
CA HIS A 80 -13.05 9.31 7.00
C HIS A 80 -14.49 8.83 6.87
N THR A 81 -15.42 9.75 7.10
CA THR A 81 -16.85 9.47 6.93
C THR A 81 -17.25 9.60 5.47
N TYR A 82 -17.67 8.50 4.85
CA TYR A 82 -18.15 8.43 3.48
C TYR A 82 -19.67 8.35 3.42
N THR A 83 -20.28 9.11 2.54
CA THR A 83 -21.70 9.06 2.21
C THR A 83 -21.85 8.79 0.72
N ALA A 84 -22.47 7.67 0.37
CA ALA A 84 -22.75 7.33 -1.04
C ALA A 84 -23.76 8.29 -1.65
N ALA A 85 -23.67 8.48 -2.98
CA ALA A 85 -24.68 9.24 -3.71
C ALA A 85 -26.08 8.67 -3.50
N GLY A 86 -27.04 9.54 -3.25
CA GLY A 86 -28.45 9.17 -3.16
C GLY A 86 -29.01 8.75 -4.53
N THR A 87 -30.27 8.28 -4.55
CA THR A 87 -30.97 7.92 -5.78
C THR A 87 -32.17 8.85 -6.00
N GLY A 88 -32.32 9.37 -7.22
CA GLY A 88 -33.44 10.23 -7.60
C GLY A 88 -33.01 11.59 -8.16
N GLU A 89 -33.99 12.37 -8.62
CA GLU A 89 -33.75 13.63 -9.34
C GLU A 89 -33.15 14.75 -8.47
N ASN A 90 -33.31 14.66 -7.14
CA ASN A 90 -32.73 15.58 -6.14
C ASN A 90 -31.87 14.84 -5.12
N ALA A 91 -31.16 13.82 -5.54
CA ALA A 91 -30.30 13.02 -4.67
C ALA A 91 -29.08 13.82 -4.22
N ASP A 92 -28.68 13.63 -2.97
CA ASP A 92 -27.42 14.18 -2.46
C ASP A 92 -26.24 13.56 -3.22
N PRO A 93 -25.22 14.35 -3.56
CA PRO A 93 -24.03 13.84 -4.21
C PRO A 93 -23.23 12.93 -3.28
N GLU A 94 -22.39 12.09 -3.87
CA GLU A 94 -21.34 11.38 -3.14
C GLU A 94 -20.46 12.37 -2.39
N SER A 95 -20.19 12.12 -1.12
CA SER A 95 -19.40 13.02 -0.29
C SER A 95 -18.51 12.28 0.72
N MET A 96 -17.39 12.91 1.05
CA MET A 96 -16.50 12.48 2.12
C MET A 96 -16.27 13.66 3.05
N VAL A 97 -16.37 13.41 4.35
CA VAL A 97 -16.11 14.40 5.41
C VAL A 97 -14.84 14.00 6.13
N ILE A 98 -13.90 14.92 6.20
CA ILE A 98 -12.60 14.75 6.86
C ILE A 98 -12.68 15.42 8.24
N GLY A 99 -12.54 14.63 9.29
CA GLY A 99 -12.48 15.11 10.67
C GLY A 99 -11.04 15.21 11.17
N THR A 100 -10.76 16.17 12.01
CA THR A 100 -9.42 16.29 12.65
C THR A 100 -9.10 15.15 13.61
N ASP A 101 -10.13 14.44 14.07
CA ASP A 101 -10.02 13.32 15.01
C ASP A 101 -10.07 11.96 14.31
N ASP A 102 -10.15 11.95 12.97
CA ASP A 102 -10.14 10.72 12.18
C ASP A 102 -8.80 10.02 12.32
N ILE A 103 -8.84 8.72 12.53
CA ILE A 103 -7.63 7.89 12.68
C ILE A 103 -7.61 6.88 11.54
N ALA A 104 -6.58 6.97 10.69
CA ALA A 104 -6.36 6.01 9.62
C ALA A 104 -6.20 4.59 10.19
N PRO A 105 -7.01 3.63 9.76
CA PRO A 105 -6.88 2.24 10.17
C PRO A 105 -5.65 1.57 9.56
N TYR A 106 -5.31 0.39 10.07
CA TYR A 106 -4.22 -0.40 9.51
C TYR A 106 -4.73 -1.35 8.43
N PHE A 107 -3.93 -1.50 7.37
CA PHE A 107 -4.21 -2.39 6.25
C PHE A 107 -3.06 -3.34 5.94
N GLY A 108 -3.37 -4.54 5.47
CA GLY A 108 -2.45 -5.28 4.63
C GLY A 108 -2.51 -4.72 3.22
N THR A 109 -1.36 -4.50 2.59
CA THR A 109 -1.32 -3.93 1.24
C THR A 109 -0.42 -4.75 0.34
N GLY A 110 -0.89 -5.05 -0.85
CA GLY A 110 -0.13 -5.84 -1.80
C GLY A 110 -0.28 -5.39 -3.24
N PHE A 111 0.68 -5.80 -4.05
CA PHE A 111 0.71 -5.59 -5.49
C PHE A 111 1.64 -6.60 -6.14
N TYR A 112 1.63 -6.73 -7.46
CA TYR A 112 2.63 -7.53 -8.16
C TYR A 112 3.41 -6.72 -9.19
N LYS A 113 4.65 -7.19 -9.47
CA LYS A 113 5.54 -6.66 -10.50
C LYS A 113 5.87 -7.74 -11.50
N ARG A 114 5.88 -7.36 -12.79
CA ARG A 114 6.37 -8.23 -13.86
C ARG A 114 7.89 -8.18 -13.93
N ARG A 115 8.51 -9.35 -14.12
CA ARG A 115 9.94 -9.50 -14.32
C ARG A 115 10.18 -10.36 -15.57
N ARG A 116 11.14 -9.97 -16.40
CA ARG A 116 11.58 -10.77 -17.54
C ARG A 116 13.07 -11.06 -17.43
N LYS A 117 13.45 -12.34 -17.54
CA LYS A 117 14.85 -12.80 -17.57
C LYS A 117 14.96 -13.96 -18.54
N ASN A 118 15.92 -13.90 -19.49
CA ASN A 118 16.19 -14.99 -20.46
C ASN A 118 14.91 -15.47 -21.19
N ASN A 119 14.11 -14.52 -21.68
CA ASN A 119 12.79 -14.77 -22.30
C ASN A 119 11.73 -15.43 -21.39
N VAL A 120 12.02 -15.66 -20.13
CA VAL A 120 11.03 -16.15 -19.14
C VAL A 120 10.44 -14.95 -18.41
N THR A 121 9.11 -14.87 -18.44
CA THR A 121 8.35 -13.87 -17.67
C THR A 121 7.88 -14.50 -16.36
N THR A 122 8.12 -13.80 -15.26
CA THR A 122 7.62 -14.16 -13.92
C THR A 122 6.98 -12.95 -13.28
N PHE A 123 6.12 -13.17 -12.29
CA PHE A 123 5.39 -12.15 -11.55
C PHE A 123 5.75 -12.26 -10.08
N THR A 124 6.27 -11.19 -9.51
CA THR A 124 6.60 -11.14 -8.08
C THR A 124 5.50 -10.38 -7.38
N ALA A 125 4.67 -11.08 -6.64
CA ALA A 125 3.70 -10.49 -5.73
C ALA A 125 4.41 -10.09 -4.42
N ILE A 126 4.02 -8.95 -3.86
CA ILE A 126 4.55 -8.39 -2.61
C ILE A 126 3.35 -8.09 -1.73
N TRP A 127 3.44 -8.46 -0.46
CA TRP A 127 2.43 -8.17 0.55
C TRP A 127 3.08 -7.55 1.78
N LEU A 128 2.70 -6.32 2.10
CA LEU A 128 3.06 -5.59 3.31
C LEU A 128 2.04 -5.93 4.38
N TYR A 129 2.46 -6.42 5.53
CA TYR A 129 1.54 -6.99 6.52
C TYR A 129 0.69 -5.95 7.24
N LYS A 130 1.27 -4.78 7.58
CA LYS A 130 0.58 -3.76 8.36
C LYS A 130 1.02 -2.38 7.91
N VAL A 131 0.17 -1.70 7.15
CA VAL A 131 0.40 -0.35 6.62
C VAL A 131 -0.63 0.60 7.20
N GLN A 132 -0.20 1.79 7.56
CA GLN A 132 -1.06 2.91 7.89
C GLN A 132 -0.77 4.03 6.91
N TYR A 133 -1.81 4.52 6.28
CA TYR A 133 -1.71 5.61 5.31
C TYR A 133 -1.89 6.97 5.98
N SER A 134 -1.36 8.00 5.35
CA SER A 134 -1.47 9.40 5.77
C SER A 134 -2.26 10.17 4.73
N GLU A 135 -2.82 11.29 5.13
CA GLU A 135 -3.56 12.19 4.25
C GLU A 135 -2.72 12.57 3.03
N PRO A 136 -3.22 12.39 1.81
CA PRO A 136 -2.52 12.83 0.61
C PRO A 136 -2.49 14.35 0.52
N THR A 137 -1.43 14.89 -0.08
CA THR A 137 -1.39 16.30 -0.43
C THR A 137 -2.31 16.54 -1.62
N GLU A 138 -3.30 17.40 -1.47
CA GLU A 138 -4.15 17.85 -2.57
C GLU A 138 -3.47 18.97 -3.34
N SER A 139 -3.44 18.85 -4.66
CA SER A 139 -2.97 19.90 -5.56
C SER A 139 -3.92 20.00 -6.74
N ALA A 140 -4.26 21.22 -7.12
CA ALA A 140 -5.10 21.50 -8.28
C ALA A 140 -4.46 22.58 -9.13
N GLU A 141 -4.35 22.35 -10.43
CA GLU A 141 -3.85 23.32 -11.40
C GLU A 141 -4.91 23.62 -12.45
N THR A 142 -4.96 24.87 -12.89
CA THR A 142 -5.83 25.25 -14.01
C THR A 142 -5.30 24.68 -15.31
N LYS A 143 -6.23 24.27 -16.21
CA LYS A 143 -5.87 23.79 -17.54
C LYS A 143 -5.17 24.92 -18.34
N GLY A 144 -3.89 24.69 -18.69
CA GLY A 144 -3.10 25.52 -19.59
C GLY A 144 -3.22 25.06 -21.06
N GLU A 145 -2.25 25.45 -21.89
CA GLU A 145 -2.14 24.99 -23.29
C GLU A 145 -1.84 23.50 -23.42
N SER A 146 -1.20 22.90 -22.39
CA SER A 146 -0.96 21.46 -22.29
C SER A 146 -1.79 20.84 -21.17
N VAL A 147 -2.27 19.61 -21.39
CA VAL A 147 -2.97 18.84 -20.37
C VAL A 147 -1.95 18.07 -19.54
N ASN A 148 -1.79 18.45 -18.29
CA ASN A 148 -1.01 17.69 -17.30
C ASN A 148 -1.98 16.86 -16.45
N PHE A 149 -1.83 15.53 -16.50
CA PHE A 149 -2.57 14.65 -15.60
C PHE A 149 -1.96 14.72 -14.19
N GLN A 150 -2.77 15.08 -13.23
CA GLN A 150 -2.42 14.99 -11.83
C GLN A 150 -2.93 13.66 -11.30
N THR A 151 -2.05 12.90 -10.67
CA THR A 151 -2.35 11.57 -10.15
C THR A 151 -2.13 11.53 -8.64
N PRO A 152 -3.10 11.03 -7.86
CA PRO A 152 -2.99 11.02 -6.42
C PRO A 152 -1.86 10.11 -5.95
N THR A 153 -1.12 10.59 -4.95
CA THR A 153 -0.08 9.84 -4.26
C THR A 153 -0.45 9.71 -2.80
N ILE A 154 -0.58 8.49 -2.32
CA ILE A 154 -0.84 8.20 -0.92
C ILE A 154 0.46 7.77 -0.28
N GLU A 155 0.83 8.44 0.79
CA GLU A 155 1.97 8.10 1.61
C GLU A 155 1.53 7.30 2.83
N GLY A 156 2.46 6.57 3.42
CA GLY A 156 2.18 5.80 4.62
C GLY A 156 3.42 5.14 5.20
N LYS A 157 3.19 4.35 6.22
CA LYS A 157 4.23 3.61 6.90
C LYS A 157 3.82 2.16 7.09
N ALA A 158 4.70 1.23 6.69
CA ALA A 158 4.51 -0.18 6.95
C ALA A 158 5.26 -0.58 8.22
N TYR A 159 4.56 -1.19 9.14
CA TYR A 159 5.04 -1.64 10.42
C TYR A 159 5.27 -3.16 10.42
N ALA A 160 6.24 -3.59 11.20
CA ALA A 160 6.44 -4.99 11.45
C ALA A 160 5.31 -5.57 12.32
N VAL A 161 5.00 -6.85 12.08
CA VAL A 161 4.06 -7.63 12.88
C VAL A 161 4.78 -8.82 13.50
N GLU A 162 4.40 -9.21 14.70
CA GLU A 162 4.93 -10.42 15.33
C GLU A 162 4.02 -11.60 15.02
N VAL A 163 4.62 -12.68 14.50
CA VAL A 163 3.93 -13.94 14.19
C VAL A 163 4.86 -15.09 14.56
N ASP A 164 4.43 -15.97 15.44
CA ASP A 164 5.19 -17.15 15.89
C ASP A 164 6.61 -16.80 16.38
N GLY A 165 6.74 -15.71 17.14
CA GLY A 165 8.02 -15.23 17.68
C GLY A 165 8.96 -14.62 16.62
N LYS A 166 8.47 -14.33 15.41
CA LYS A 166 9.23 -13.67 14.36
C LYS A 166 8.62 -12.32 14.03
N THR A 167 9.45 -11.32 13.89
CA THR A 167 9.08 -9.98 13.46
C THR A 167 9.11 -9.93 11.93
N LEU A 168 7.95 -9.72 11.30
CA LEU A 168 7.76 -9.76 9.86
C LEU A 168 7.27 -8.41 9.35
N LEU A 169 7.84 -7.92 8.26
CA LEU A 169 7.48 -6.63 7.66
C LEU A 169 6.68 -6.81 6.36
N TYR A 170 7.17 -7.67 5.49
CA TYR A 170 6.51 -8.00 4.22
C TYR A 170 6.95 -9.37 3.72
N GLU A 171 6.21 -9.94 2.78
CA GLU A 171 6.64 -11.14 2.06
C GLU A 171 6.56 -10.96 0.55
N LYS A 172 7.32 -11.78 -0.18
CA LYS A 172 7.35 -11.81 -1.63
C LYS A 172 7.14 -13.23 -2.13
N ALA A 173 6.23 -13.40 -3.08
CA ALA A 173 5.97 -14.65 -3.75
C ALA A 173 6.21 -14.51 -5.26
N VAL A 174 6.88 -15.50 -5.87
CA VAL A 174 7.16 -15.49 -7.31
C VAL A 174 6.24 -16.50 -7.99
N HIS A 175 5.52 -16.01 -9.00
CA HIS A 175 4.56 -16.77 -9.77
C HIS A 175 4.95 -16.81 -11.25
N THR A 176 4.56 -17.89 -11.94
CA THR A 176 4.82 -18.06 -13.37
C THR A 176 3.79 -17.35 -14.25
N THR A 177 2.60 -17.06 -13.73
CA THR A 177 1.52 -16.38 -14.46
C THR A 177 1.00 -15.17 -13.69
N GLU A 178 0.46 -14.20 -14.43
CA GLU A 178 -0.19 -13.02 -13.86
C GLU A 178 -1.43 -13.38 -13.03
N ALA A 179 -2.22 -14.34 -13.54
CA ALA A 179 -3.40 -14.84 -12.84
C ALA A 179 -3.08 -15.46 -11.47
N ALA A 180 -1.98 -16.23 -11.37
CA ALA A 180 -1.55 -16.83 -10.11
C ALA A 180 -1.07 -15.76 -9.11
N ALA A 181 -0.37 -14.72 -9.56
CA ALA A 181 0.04 -13.60 -8.71
C ALA A 181 -1.18 -12.82 -8.19
N LYS A 182 -2.15 -12.56 -9.06
CA LYS A 182 -3.42 -11.90 -8.68
C LYS A 182 -4.23 -12.76 -7.70
N ALA A 183 -4.37 -14.07 -7.97
CA ALA A 183 -5.09 -14.99 -7.08
C ALA A 183 -4.44 -15.06 -5.69
N TRP A 184 -3.10 -15.05 -5.63
CA TRP A 184 -2.39 -15.01 -4.34
C TRP A 184 -2.68 -13.73 -3.57
N LEU A 185 -2.66 -12.56 -4.24
CA LEU A 185 -3.01 -11.29 -3.60
C LEU A 185 -4.47 -11.25 -3.14
N ASN A 186 -5.40 -11.76 -3.95
CA ASN A 186 -6.82 -11.88 -3.57
C ASN A 186 -7.00 -12.75 -2.32
N LYS A 187 -6.27 -13.88 -2.26
CA LYS A 187 -6.28 -14.74 -1.07
C LYS A 187 -5.76 -14.00 0.17
N MET A 188 -4.69 -13.21 0.03
CA MET A 188 -4.15 -12.41 1.14
C MET A 188 -5.12 -11.31 1.57
N ALA A 189 -5.79 -10.68 0.61
CA ALA A 189 -6.72 -9.58 0.85
C ALA A 189 -8.15 -10.04 1.20
N GLY A 190 -8.46 -11.34 1.13
CA GLY A 190 -9.84 -11.82 1.33
C GLY A 190 -10.81 -11.40 0.23
N ILE A 191 -10.30 -11.04 -0.96
CA ILE A 191 -11.13 -10.69 -2.11
C ILE A 191 -11.63 -11.97 -2.75
N THR A 192 -12.94 -12.23 -2.65
CA THR A 192 -13.63 -13.30 -3.39
C THR A 192 -13.85 -12.83 -4.83
N GLY A 193 -13.30 -13.56 -5.80
CA GLY A 193 -13.44 -13.29 -7.24
C GLY A 193 -14.72 -13.86 -7.81
#